data_660823720402cf97fcaecef4f316b761
#
_entry.id   660823720402cf97fcaecef4f316b761
#
_cell.length_a   1.000
_cell.length_b   1.000
_cell.length_c   1.000
_cell.angle_alpha   90.00
_cell.angle_beta   90.00
_cell.angle_gamma   90.00
#
_symmetry.space_group_name_H-M   'P 1'
#
loop_
_entity.id
_entity.type
_entity.pdbx_description
1 polymer ?
#
loop_
_entity_poly.entity_id
_entity_poly.type
_entity_poly.pdbx_seq_one_letter_code
_entity_poly.pdbx_strand_id
1 'polypeptide(L)'
;MTPEVKKRIEQIRQGIVPEGYKKGKIGIVPIKWNEVPFSTLFTSTSEYTDDLKQYPLYSLTIEDGITAKTERYERSHLVKKENSYKVVRPNDYAYNPMNIRFGAVARHKGDIPVAVSGYYDIFTTVHESDLVFMDSFLTYGPMITYYNKVSTGSLVEKQRVHFSDFLEFSLALPPLEERKKIAKILSTQDKAIELQGRKIEELKRFKKGCLEKMFPRKGQKVPEKRFPGFTDDWEQRKLTEFVEFFSGLTYTPNDVQENGTLVLRSSNVSNGEVVDADNVYVNPQVVNSENVKVGDIVVVVRNGSRSLIGKHAQIKAFMPNTVIGAFMTGIRSECPKFTNALLNTSRFEEEIAMNMGATINQITGYMFSKMEFKVPCLDEQKEIGEYFENLDHLITLHQRKLEEMKKQKKALMQLLLTGIVRVQGNRFCCDFRDDEERNARNAVKGGESYGNKSP
;
A
#
# COMPACT_ATOMS: atom_id res chain seq x y z
N MET A 1 -23.16 -0.22 -14.30
CA MET A 1 -24.06 -1.05 -13.42
C MET A 1 -25.49 -0.87 -13.89
N THR A 2 -26.19 -1.96 -14.24
CA THR A 2 -27.57 -1.88 -14.77
C THR A 2 -28.57 -1.36 -13.72
N PRO A 3 -29.70 -0.75 -14.15
CA PRO A 3 -30.74 -0.27 -13.23
C PRO A 3 -31.26 -1.35 -12.28
N GLU A 4 -31.42 -2.59 -12.78
CA GLU A 4 -31.86 -3.73 -11.97
C GLU A 4 -30.89 -4.10 -10.86
N VAL A 5 -29.58 -4.08 -11.14
CA VAL A 5 -28.54 -4.33 -10.11
C VAL A 5 -28.54 -3.22 -9.06
N LYS A 6 -28.70 -1.94 -9.48
CA LYS A 6 -28.80 -0.81 -8.54
C LYS A 6 -30.03 -0.98 -7.63
N LYS A 7 -31.20 -1.30 -8.20
CA LYS A 7 -32.44 -1.55 -7.45
C LYS A 7 -32.27 -2.67 -6.43
N ARG A 8 -31.64 -3.78 -6.84
CA ARG A 8 -31.37 -4.94 -5.98
C ARG A 8 -30.45 -4.57 -4.80
N ILE A 9 -29.38 -3.81 -5.06
CA ILE A 9 -28.47 -3.34 -4.01
C ILE A 9 -29.24 -2.48 -3.00
N GLU A 10 -30.10 -1.58 -3.48
CA GLU A 10 -30.88 -0.70 -2.61
C GLU A 10 -31.87 -1.49 -1.74
N GLN A 11 -32.62 -2.45 -2.33
CA GLN A 11 -33.48 -3.35 -1.59
C GLN A 11 -32.73 -4.10 -0.48
N ILE A 12 -31.55 -4.65 -0.81
CA ILE A 12 -30.72 -5.38 0.18
C ILE A 12 -30.25 -4.46 1.31
N ARG A 13 -29.86 -3.21 0.99
CA ARG A 13 -29.47 -2.21 2.01
C ARG A 13 -30.61 -1.87 2.97
N GLN A 14 -31.83 -1.86 2.46
CA GLN A 14 -33.05 -1.62 3.25
C GLN A 14 -33.52 -2.89 3.99
N GLY A 15 -32.78 -4.02 3.89
CA GLY A 15 -33.15 -5.30 4.52
C GLY A 15 -34.26 -6.05 3.79
N ILE A 16 -34.66 -5.57 2.60
CA ILE A 16 -35.68 -6.19 1.74
C ILE A 16 -35.03 -7.32 0.92
N VAL A 17 -35.63 -8.49 0.91
CA VAL A 17 -35.18 -9.63 0.09
C VAL A 17 -35.71 -9.45 -1.34
N PRO A 18 -34.84 -9.27 -2.34
CA PRO A 18 -35.28 -9.14 -3.73
C PRO A 18 -35.92 -10.42 -4.27
N GLU A 19 -36.72 -10.30 -5.30
CA GLU A 19 -37.25 -11.45 -6.02
C GLU A 19 -36.10 -12.35 -6.55
N GLY A 20 -36.27 -13.68 -6.40
CA GLY A 20 -35.24 -14.66 -6.77
C GLY A 20 -34.11 -14.83 -5.73
N TYR A 21 -34.21 -14.20 -4.54
CA TYR A 21 -33.24 -14.27 -3.44
C TYR A 21 -33.89 -14.83 -2.17
N LYS A 22 -33.04 -15.31 -1.25
CA LYS A 22 -33.42 -15.80 0.10
C LYS A 22 -32.42 -15.30 1.15
N LYS A 23 -32.85 -15.28 2.41
CA LYS A 23 -31.92 -15.06 3.54
C LYS A 23 -31.08 -16.31 3.74
N GLY A 24 -29.75 -16.16 3.72
CA GLY A 24 -28.77 -17.19 4.05
C GLY A 24 -28.00 -16.84 5.33
N LYS A 25 -27.09 -17.71 5.76
CA LYS A 25 -26.28 -17.51 6.98
C LYS A 25 -25.32 -16.31 6.90
N ILE A 26 -24.83 -16.00 5.69
CA ILE A 26 -23.86 -14.93 5.42
C ILE A 26 -24.47 -13.74 4.65
N GLY A 27 -25.81 -13.62 4.64
CA GLY A 27 -26.52 -12.53 4.00
C GLY A 27 -27.58 -13.01 3.02
N ILE A 28 -28.05 -12.09 2.17
CA ILE A 28 -29.05 -12.38 1.15
C ILE A 28 -28.36 -12.98 -0.08
N VAL A 29 -28.80 -14.16 -0.53
CA VAL A 29 -28.20 -14.95 -1.60
C VAL A 29 -29.25 -15.41 -2.59
N PRO A 30 -28.91 -15.76 -3.85
CA PRO A 30 -29.84 -16.30 -4.83
C PRO A 30 -30.50 -17.61 -4.35
N ILE A 31 -31.77 -17.79 -4.63
CA ILE A 31 -32.53 -19.04 -4.32
C ILE A 31 -31.84 -20.26 -4.95
N LYS A 32 -31.27 -20.09 -6.15
CA LYS A 32 -30.60 -21.16 -6.94
C LYS A 32 -29.25 -21.60 -6.34
N TRP A 33 -28.74 -20.93 -5.30
CA TRP A 33 -27.54 -21.36 -4.61
C TRP A 33 -27.89 -22.39 -3.56
N ASN A 34 -27.22 -23.54 -3.59
CA ASN A 34 -27.43 -24.63 -2.66
C ASN A 34 -26.53 -24.48 -1.43
N GLU A 35 -27.04 -24.88 -0.29
CA GLU A 35 -26.24 -25.04 0.92
C GLU A 35 -25.26 -26.20 0.73
N VAL A 36 -23.96 -25.91 0.91
CA VAL A 36 -22.86 -26.87 0.75
C VAL A 36 -22.10 -26.96 2.06
N PRO A 37 -21.99 -28.15 2.68
CA PRO A 37 -21.18 -28.34 3.87
C PRO A 37 -19.68 -28.20 3.56
N PHE A 38 -18.95 -27.49 4.41
CA PHE A 38 -17.50 -27.32 4.23
C PHE A 38 -16.73 -28.64 4.33
N SER A 39 -17.24 -29.60 5.09
CA SER A 39 -16.69 -30.96 5.14
C SER A 39 -16.67 -31.68 3.78
N THR A 40 -17.51 -31.26 2.83
CA THR A 40 -17.49 -31.79 1.46
C THR A 40 -16.54 -31.04 0.53
N LEU A 41 -16.07 -29.86 0.93
CA LEU A 41 -15.20 -28.98 0.15
C LEU A 41 -13.74 -29.03 0.59
N PHE A 42 -13.48 -29.34 1.86
CA PHE A 42 -12.16 -29.26 2.45
C PHE A 42 -11.78 -30.57 3.15
N THR A 43 -10.50 -30.90 3.06
CA THR A 43 -9.89 -32.03 3.77
C THR A 43 -8.75 -31.52 4.64
N SER A 44 -8.75 -31.91 5.91
CA SER A 44 -7.65 -31.59 6.84
C SER A 44 -6.37 -32.32 6.41
N THR A 45 -5.27 -31.58 6.46
CA THR A 45 -3.91 -32.15 6.29
C THR A 45 -3.11 -31.77 7.54
N SER A 46 -2.55 -32.78 8.25
CA SER A 46 -1.80 -32.55 9.48
C SER A 46 -0.47 -33.31 9.40
N GLU A 47 0.51 -32.67 8.79
CA GLU A 47 1.88 -33.13 8.77
C GLU A 47 2.71 -32.22 9.67
N TYR A 48 3.32 -32.78 10.72
CA TYR A 48 4.19 -32.02 11.62
C TYR A 48 5.65 -32.12 11.18
N THR A 49 6.44 -31.11 11.46
CA THR A 49 7.86 -31.08 11.21
C THR A 49 8.61 -30.24 12.25
N ASP A 50 9.85 -30.62 12.53
CA ASP A 50 10.82 -29.81 13.25
C ASP A 50 12.04 -29.50 12.35
N ASP A 51 12.03 -29.99 11.09
CA ASP A 51 13.10 -29.75 10.11
C ASP A 51 12.86 -28.45 9.32
N LEU A 52 13.33 -27.33 9.91
CA LEU A 52 13.27 -26.03 9.28
C LEU A 52 14.32 -25.82 8.17
N LYS A 53 15.22 -26.79 7.96
CA LYS A 53 16.15 -26.77 6.81
C LYS A 53 15.45 -27.26 5.55
N GLN A 54 14.65 -28.32 5.68
CA GLN A 54 13.84 -28.85 4.60
C GLN A 54 12.62 -27.97 4.32
N TYR A 55 11.97 -27.44 5.37
CA TYR A 55 10.76 -26.63 5.30
C TYR A 55 11.02 -25.23 5.87
N PRO A 56 11.31 -24.21 5.03
CA PRO A 56 11.55 -22.85 5.50
C PRO A 56 10.38 -22.30 6.31
N LEU A 57 10.69 -21.56 7.38
CA LEU A 57 9.68 -21.03 8.28
C LEU A 57 8.94 -19.82 7.70
N TYR A 58 7.63 -19.94 7.62
CA TYR A 58 6.71 -18.92 7.13
C TYR A 58 5.71 -18.52 8.24
N SER A 59 5.05 -17.40 8.04
CA SER A 59 3.96 -16.94 8.90
C SER A 59 2.71 -16.62 8.08
N LEU A 60 1.55 -16.77 8.72
CA LEU A 60 0.28 -16.34 8.15
C LEU A 60 -0.04 -14.94 8.64
N THR A 61 -0.12 -13.99 7.71
CA THR A 61 -0.59 -12.62 7.93
C THR A 61 -1.94 -12.41 7.27
N ILE A 62 -2.71 -11.41 7.76
CA ILE A 62 -4.02 -11.07 7.19
C ILE A 62 -3.85 -10.38 5.83
N GLU A 63 -2.78 -9.59 5.69
CA GLU A 63 -2.55 -8.72 4.53
C GLU A 63 -1.88 -9.46 3.38
N ASP A 64 -0.80 -10.21 3.68
CA ASP A 64 0.04 -10.83 2.67
C ASP A 64 -0.13 -12.37 2.57
N GLY A 65 -0.99 -12.95 3.43
CA GLY A 65 -1.19 -14.39 3.48
C GLY A 65 0.02 -15.13 4.07
N ILE A 66 0.44 -16.23 3.42
CA ILE A 66 1.56 -17.06 3.87
C ILE A 66 2.86 -16.52 3.27
N THR A 67 3.71 -15.91 4.11
CA THR A 67 4.95 -15.24 3.70
C THR A 67 6.14 -15.69 4.54
N ALA A 68 7.35 -15.59 3.98
CA ALA A 68 8.58 -15.91 4.68
C ALA A 68 8.74 -15.06 5.94
N LYS A 69 9.12 -15.67 7.05
CA LYS A 69 9.45 -14.95 8.27
C LYS A 69 10.76 -14.19 8.04
N THR A 70 10.75 -12.88 8.28
CA THR A 70 11.97 -12.09 8.25
C THR A 70 12.85 -12.41 9.47
N GLU A 71 14.18 -12.31 9.33
CA GLU A 71 15.19 -12.61 10.36
C GLU A 71 14.93 -11.94 11.73
N ARG A 72 14.20 -10.83 11.76
CA ARG A 72 13.80 -10.12 12.99
C ARG A 72 12.95 -10.95 13.96
N TYR A 73 12.39 -12.08 13.51
CA TYR A 73 11.54 -13.00 14.29
C TYR A 73 12.15 -14.38 14.51
N GLU A 74 13.44 -14.57 14.24
CA GLU A 74 14.14 -15.82 14.60
C GLU A 74 14.32 -15.95 16.12
N ARG A 75 13.21 -16.18 16.80
CA ARG A 75 13.20 -16.78 18.15
C ARG A 75 13.29 -18.30 18.09
N SER A 76 13.86 -18.84 17.04
CA SER A 76 14.02 -20.29 16.80
C SER A 76 14.83 -21.01 17.89
N HIS A 77 15.60 -20.25 18.70
CA HIS A 77 16.38 -20.83 19.83
C HIS A 77 15.57 -21.05 21.12
N LEU A 78 14.32 -20.62 21.19
CA LEU A 78 13.57 -20.60 22.46
C LEU A 78 12.49 -21.68 22.59
N VAL A 79 12.14 -22.42 21.53
CA VAL A 79 11.08 -23.45 21.60
C VAL A 79 11.59 -24.77 21.03
N LYS A 80 12.26 -25.56 21.87
CA LYS A 80 12.50 -27.00 21.62
C LYS A 80 11.30 -27.79 22.13
N LYS A 81 10.18 -27.72 21.42
CA LYS A 81 9.02 -28.57 21.68
C LYS A 81 8.79 -29.41 20.42
N GLU A 82 8.76 -30.72 20.57
CA GLU A 82 8.39 -31.62 19.47
C GLU A 82 7.06 -31.20 18.84
N ASN A 83 6.94 -31.34 17.53
CA ASN A 83 5.74 -30.96 16.76
C ASN A 83 5.37 -29.48 16.85
N SER A 84 6.38 -28.59 16.88
CA SER A 84 6.16 -27.13 16.97
C SER A 84 5.63 -26.52 15.69
N TYR A 85 5.81 -27.19 14.56
CA TYR A 85 5.46 -26.67 13.23
C TYR A 85 4.63 -27.69 12.45
N LYS A 86 3.83 -27.17 11.51
CA LYS A 86 3.11 -27.96 10.50
C LYS A 86 3.57 -27.60 9.09
N VAL A 87 3.62 -28.60 8.22
CA VAL A 87 3.94 -28.43 6.80
C VAL A 87 2.73 -27.89 6.04
N VAL A 88 2.95 -26.89 5.21
CA VAL A 88 1.97 -26.35 4.25
C VAL A 88 2.53 -26.61 2.85
N ARG A 89 1.87 -27.44 2.09
CA ARG A 89 2.24 -27.75 0.72
C ARG A 89 1.70 -26.71 -0.27
N PRO A 90 2.26 -26.59 -1.47
CA PRO A 90 1.65 -25.79 -2.53
C PRO A 90 0.14 -26.09 -2.66
N ASN A 91 -0.67 -25.04 -2.69
CA ASN A 91 -2.15 -25.06 -2.72
C ASN A 91 -2.87 -25.47 -1.42
N ASP A 92 -2.17 -25.87 -0.36
CA ASP A 92 -2.80 -25.99 0.97
C ASP A 92 -3.12 -24.62 1.56
N TYR A 93 -4.14 -24.58 2.40
CA TYR A 93 -4.51 -23.41 3.20
C TYR A 93 -3.95 -23.55 4.61
N ALA A 94 -3.43 -22.46 5.13
CA ALA A 94 -3.19 -22.31 6.56
C ALA A 94 -4.29 -21.43 7.18
N TYR A 95 -4.72 -21.80 8.36
CA TYR A 95 -5.84 -21.25 9.09
C TYR A 95 -5.46 -20.99 10.54
N ASN A 96 -5.58 -19.76 11.01
CA ASN A 96 -5.34 -19.42 12.40
C ASN A 96 -6.66 -19.34 13.16
N PRO A 97 -6.98 -20.29 14.08
CA PRO A 97 -8.27 -20.36 14.76
C PRO A 97 -8.66 -19.08 15.53
N MET A 98 -7.70 -18.37 16.12
CA MET A 98 -7.96 -17.12 16.86
C MET A 98 -8.16 -15.93 15.93
N ASN A 99 -7.42 -15.87 14.83
CA ASN A 99 -7.35 -14.70 13.98
C ASN A 99 -8.19 -14.83 12.69
N ILE A 100 -8.85 -15.95 12.45
CA ILE A 100 -9.74 -16.12 11.30
C ILE A 100 -10.87 -15.08 11.29
N ARG A 101 -11.33 -14.67 12.45
CA ARG A 101 -12.32 -13.62 12.62
C ARG A 101 -11.86 -12.25 12.11
N PHE A 102 -10.58 -12.11 11.80
CA PHE A 102 -9.98 -10.97 11.11
C PHE A 102 -9.55 -11.30 9.68
N GLY A 103 -9.75 -12.56 9.24
CA GLY A 103 -9.39 -13.02 7.90
C GLY A 103 -8.08 -13.79 7.80
N ALA A 104 -7.51 -14.28 8.92
CA ALA A 104 -6.27 -15.06 8.91
C ALA A 104 -6.48 -16.49 8.41
N VAL A 105 -6.77 -16.61 7.14
CA VAL A 105 -6.79 -17.85 6.35
C VAL A 105 -6.24 -17.54 4.97
N ALA A 106 -5.26 -18.32 4.48
CA ALA A 106 -4.69 -18.10 3.16
C ALA A 106 -4.16 -19.41 2.56
N ARG A 107 -4.21 -19.50 1.23
CA ARG A 107 -3.61 -20.57 0.45
C ARG A 107 -2.12 -20.31 0.25
N HIS A 108 -1.31 -21.34 0.36
CA HIS A 108 0.10 -21.29 -0.02
C HIS A 108 0.23 -21.28 -1.55
N LYS A 109 0.70 -20.15 -2.09
CA LYS A 109 0.85 -19.91 -3.54
C LYS A 109 2.28 -20.11 -4.05
N GLY A 110 3.20 -20.50 -3.16
CA GLY A 110 4.58 -20.80 -3.51
C GLY A 110 4.73 -22.22 -4.10
N ASP A 111 5.89 -22.51 -4.65
CA ASP A 111 6.18 -23.75 -5.36
C ASP A 111 6.81 -24.82 -4.46
N ILE A 112 7.28 -24.47 -3.27
CA ILE A 112 7.93 -25.37 -2.32
C ILE A 112 7.11 -25.50 -1.04
N PRO A 113 7.10 -26.69 -0.38
CA PRO A 113 6.50 -26.85 0.92
C PRO A 113 7.20 -25.96 1.97
N VAL A 114 6.43 -25.40 2.90
CA VAL A 114 6.93 -24.51 3.97
C VAL A 114 6.42 -24.94 5.33
N ALA A 115 7.09 -24.49 6.40
CA ALA A 115 6.65 -24.71 7.77
C ALA A 115 5.92 -23.48 8.31
N VAL A 116 4.85 -23.70 9.06
CA VAL A 116 4.13 -22.65 9.82
C VAL A 116 3.96 -23.10 11.27
N SER A 117 3.47 -22.20 12.12
CA SER A 117 3.17 -22.55 13.52
C SER A 117 2.29 -23.79 13.63
N GLY A 118 2.64 -24.73 14.50
CA GLY A 118 1.85 -25.92 14.80
C GLY A 118 0.46 -25.62 15.38
N TYR A 119 0.23 -24.38 15.80
CA TYR A 119 -1.06 -23.87 16.26
C TYR A 119 -2.08 -23.69 15.12
N TYR A 120 -1.63 -23.56 13.88
CA TYR A 120 -2.52 -23.38 12.72
C TYR A 120 -3.09 -24.72 12.28
N ASP A 121 -4.30 -24.70 11.76
CA ASP A 121 -4.86 -25.85 11.06
C ASP A 121 -4.56 -25.74 9.56
N ILE A 122 -4.23 -26.88 8.95
CA ILE A 122 -3.87 -26.96 7.55
C ILE A 122 -4.91 -27.83 6.84
N PHE A 123 -5.38 -27.36 5.69
CA PHE A 123 -6.38 -28.06 4.90
C PHE A 123 -6.21 -27.79 3.41
N THR A 124 -6.77 -28.64 2.59
CA THR A 124 -6.82 -28.48 1.14
C THR A 124 -8.26 -28.55 0.64
N THR A 125 -8.50 -28.09 -0.60
CA THR A 125 -9.80 -28.26 -1.25
C THR A 125 -9.88 -29.65 -1.90
N VAL A 126 -11.06 -30.28 -1.79
CA VAL A 126 -11.33 -31.57 -2.47
C VAL A 126 -11.20 -31.45 -3.99
N HIS A 127 -11.54 -30.29 -4.55
CA HIS A 127 -11.45 -30.02 -5.99
C HIS A 127 -10.55 -28.81 -6.24
N GLU A 128 -9.51 -28.97 -7.03
CA GLU A 128 -8.60 -27.88 -7.43
C GLU A 128 -9.34 -26.68 -8.09
N SER A 129 -10.42 -26.97 -8.78
CA SER A 129 -11.24 -25.93 -9.42
C SER A 129 -11.85 -24.93 -8.44
N ASP A 130 -11.91 -25.25 -7.15
CA ASP A 130 -12.45 -24.38 -6.12
C ASP A 130 -11.39 -23.47 -5.48
N LEU A 131 -10.10 -23.77 -5.62
CA LEU A 131 -9.00 -23.04 -4.99
C LEU A 131 -9.12 -21.51 -5.14
N VAL A 132 -9.19 -21.03 -6.38
CA VAL A 132 -9.18 -19.59 -6.67
C VAL A 132 -10.47 -18.90 -6.19
N PHE A 133 -11.61 -19.62 -6.24
CA PHE A 133 -12.85 -19.11 -5.67
C PHE A 133 -12.75 -18.99 -4.14
N MET A 134 -12.24 -20.02 -3.49
CA MET A 134 -12.12 -20.07 -2.03
C MET A 134 -11.11 -19.06 -1.49
N ASP A 135 -10.02 -18.73 -2.22
CA ASP A 135 -9.11 -17.65 -1.84
C ASP A 135 -9.87 -16.34 -1.53
N SER A 136 -10.87 -16.03 -2.35
CA SER A 136 -11.67 -14.81 -2.19
C SER A 136 -12.86 -15.02 -1.24
N PHE A 137 -13.50 -16.19 -1.29
CA PHE A 137 -14.70 -16.47 -0.51
C PHE A 137 -14.41 -16.55 0.99
N LEU A 138 -13.30 -17.18 1.39
CA LEU A 138 -12.94 -17.33 2.80
C LEU A 138 -12.54 -16.02 3.49
N THR A 139 -12.18 -14.99 2.72
CA THR A 139 -11.66 -13.72 3.24
C THR A 139 -12.56 -12.51 3.00
N TYR A 140 -13.71 -12.66 2.32
CA TYR A 140 -14.57 -11.50 2.07
C TYR A 140 -15.39 -11.09 3.30
N GLY A 141 -15.81 -9.81 3.34
CA GLY A 141 -16.42 -9.19 4.53
C GLY A 141 -17.55 -9.99 5.20
N PRO A 142 -18.57 -10.49 4.48
CA PRO A 142 -19.64 -11.31 5.06
C PRO A 142 -19.14 -12.60 5.73
N MET A 143 -18.10 -13.26 5.21
CA MET A 143 -17.50 -14.43 5.86
C MET A 143 -16.79 -14.04 7.17
N ILE A 144 -16.03 -12.94 7.17
CA ILE A 144 -15.39 -12.41 8.39
C ILE A 144 -16.45 -12.09 9.44
N THR A 145 -17.54 -11.45 9.04
CA THR A 145 -18.69 -11.20 9.95
C THR A 145 -19.27 -12.50 10.49
N TYR A 146 -19.40 -13.52 9.65
CA TYR A 146 -19.89 -14.83 10.05
C TYR A 146 -18.94 -15.52 11.04
N TYR A 147 -17.63 -15.51 10.81
CA TYR A 147 -16.63 -16.03 11.75
C TYR A 147 -16.73 -15.36 13.12
N ASN A 148 -16.88 -14.04 13.17
CA ASN A 148 -17.07 -13.32 14.43
C ASN A 148 -18.35 -13.75 15.17
N LYS A 149 -19.43 -14.01 14.41
CA LYS A 149 -20.72 -14.43 14.99
C LYS A 149 -20.66 -15.84 15.61
N VAL A 150 -19.90 -16.75 15.00
CA VAL A 150 -19.84 -18.16 15.42
C VAL A 150 -18.63 -18.47 16.30
N SER A 151 -17.73 -17.51 16.50
CA SER A 151 -16.56 -17.69 17.36
C SER A 151 -16.96 -17.92 18.81
N THR A 152 -16.27 -18.85 19.48
CA THR A 152 -16.49 -19.22 20.87
C THR A 152 -15.31 -18.83 21.75
N GLY A 153 -15.56 -18.53 23.03
CA GLY A 153 -14.55 -18.15 24.01
C GLY A 153 -15.06 -17.10 24.99
N SER A 154 -14.72 -17.22 26.24
CA SER A 154 -15.19 -16.34 27.34
C SER A 154 -14.58 -14.94 27.31
N LEU A 155 -13.38 -14.80 26.77
CA LEU A 155 -12.68 -13.51 26.62
C LEU A 155 -12.60 -13.14 25.15
N VAL A 156 -12.88 -11.89 24.81
CA VAL A 156 -12.83 -11.39 23.43
C VAL A 156 -11.50 -11.70 22.74
N GLU A 157 -10.40 -11.61 23.48
CA GLU A 157 -9.04 -11.89 22.99
C GLU A 157 -8.77 -13.38 22.74
N LYS A 158 -9.55 -14.28 23.34
CA LYS A 158 -9.41 -15.74 23.24
C LYS A 158 -10.49 -16.39 22.38
N GLN A 159 -11.37 -15.59 21.81
CA GLN A 159 -12.39 -16.11 20.88
C GLN A 159 -11.74 -16.74 19.67
N ARG A 160 -12.25 -17.92 19.29
CA ARG A 160 -11.73 -18.70 18.17
C ARG A 160 -12.86 -19.43 17.45
N VAL A 161 -12.61 -19.84 16.24
CA VAL A 161 -13.41 -20.82 15.51
C VAL A 161 -12.55 -22.07 15.42
N HIS A 162 -12.98 -23.17 16.05
CA HIS A 162 -12.27 -24.43 15.94
C HIS A 162 -12.41 -25.00 14.54
N PHE A 163 -11.40 -25.72 14.06
CA PHE A 163 -11.43 -26.26 12.72
C PHE A 163 -12.55 -27.30 12.50
N SER A 164 -12.90 -28.07 13.55
CA SER A 164 -14.09 -28.91 13.55
C SER A 164 -15.37 -28.14 13.25
N ASP A 165 -15.55 -26.99 13.93
CA ASP A 165 -16.72 -26.14 13.74
C ASP A 165 -16.73 -25.51 12.34
N PHE A 166 -15.55 -25.14 11.83
CA PHE A 166 -15.38 -24.63 10.46
C PHE A 166 -15.82 -25.66 9.41
N LEU A 167 -15.51 -26.93 9.60
CA LEU A 167 -15.94 -28.00 8.68
C LEU A 167 -17.46 -28.28 8.74
N GLU A 168 -18.11 -27.92 9.85
CA GLU A 168 -19.57 -28.04 9.99
C GLU A 168 -20.35 -26.89 9.32
N PHE A 169 -19.64 -25.84 8.84
CA PHE A 169 -20.32 -24.77 8.13
C PHE A 169 -21.03 -25.33 6.89
N SER A 170 -22.27 -24.92 6.72
CA SER A 170 -23.05 -25.16 5.52
C SER A 170 -23.54 -23.82 5.01
N LEU A 171 -23.02 -23.40 3.86
CA LEU A 171 -23.25 -22.07 3.28
C LEU A 171 -23.76 -22.19 1.85
N ALA A 172 -24.61 -21.22 1.47
CA ALA A 172 -25.12 -21.15 0.11
C ALA A 172 -23.98 -20.71 -0.85
N LEU A 173 -23.64 -21.59 -1.79
CA LEU A 173 -22.59 -21.38 -2.78
C LEU A 173 -23.14 -21.41 -4.21
N PRO A 174 -22.52 -20.68 -5.14
CA PRO A 174 -22.87 -20.77 -6.56
C PRO A 174 -22.57 -22.18 -7.12
N PRO A 175 -23.27 -22.61 -8.18
CA PRO A 175 -22.91 -23.81 -8.92
C PRO A 175 -21.44 -23.76 -9.39
N LEU A 176 -20.80 -24.92 -9.57
CA LEU A 176 -19.38 -25.03 -9.92
C LEU A 176 -18.97 -24.16 -11.12
N GLU A 177 -19.76 -24.16 -12.18
CA GLU A 177 -19.45 -23.37 -13.39
C GLU A 177 -19.52 -21.86 -13.13
N GLU A 178 -20.39 -21.41 -12.24
CA GLU A 178 -20.43 -20.00 -11.82
C GLU A 178 -19.24 -19.68 -10.92
N ARG A 179 -18.85 -20.58 -9.99
CA ARG A 179 -17.63 -20.42 -9.17
C ARG A 179 -16.38 -20.26 -10.03
N LYS A 180 -16.21 -21.10 -11.06
CA LYS A 180 -15.08 -21.00 -12.02
C LYS A 180 -15.04 -19.64 -12.72
N LYS A 181 -16.20 -19.12 -13.15
CA LYS A 181 -16.28 -17.80 -13.81
C LYS A 181 -15.96 -16.66 -12.84
N ILE A 182 -16.51 -16.68 -11.64
CA ILE A 182 -16.20 -15.71 -10.58
C ILE A 182 -14.71 -15.74 -10.27
N ALA A 183 -14.15 -16.94 -10.09
CA ALA A 183 -12.71 -17.14 -9.84
C ALA A 183 -11.85 -16.52 -10.95
N LYS A 184 -12.22 -16.74 -12.23
CA LYS A 184 -11.50 -16.17 -13.37
C LYS A 184 -11.52 -14.63 -13.36
N ILE A 185 -12.67 -14.03 -13.05
CA ILE A 185 -12.79 -12.55 -12.98
C ILE A 185 -11.91 -12.00 -11.86
N LEU A 186 -12.03 -12.56 -10.65
CA LEU A 186 -11.27 -12.08 -9.48
C LEU A 186 -9.77 -12.30 -9.65
N SER A 187 -9.34 -13.45 -10.19
CA SER A 187 -7.92 -13.72 -10.46
C SER A 187 -7.33 -12.83 -11.56
N THR A 188 -8.15 -12.46 -12.57
CA THR A 188 -7.72 -11.49 -13.59
C THR A 188 -7.47 -10.11 -12.95
N GLN A 189 -8.35 -9.69 -12.04
CA GLN A 189 -8.18 -8.45 -11.30
C GLN A 189 -6.94 -8.51 -10.37
N ASP A 190 -6.69 -9.65 -9.72
CA ASP A 190 -5.50 -9.84 -8.90
C ASP A 190 -4.20 -9.71 -9.70
N LYS A 191 -4.14 -10.34 -10.87
CA LYS A 191 -3.00 -10.21 -11.79
C LYS A 191 -2.78 -8.76 -12.23
N ALA A 192 -3.87 -8.03 -12.52
CA ALA A 192 -3.76 -6.63 -12.90
C ALA A 192 -3.24 -5.75 -11.73
N ILE A 193 -3.69 -5.99 -10.50
CA ILE A 193 -3.20 -5.34 -9.28
C ILE A 193 -1.71 -5.65 -9.07
N GLU A 194 -1.31 -6.91 -9.21
CA GLU A 194 0.09 -7.33 -9.08
C GLU A 194 0.99 -6.65 -10.13
N LEU A 195 0.58 -6.65 -11.40
CA LEU A 195 1.32 -5.98 -12.48
C LEU A 195 1.46 -4.47 -12.23
N GLN A 196 0.40 -3.84 -11.73
CA GLN A 196 0.43 -2.43 -11.34
C GLN A 196 1.43 -2.18 -10.19
N GLY A 197 1.47 -3.06 -9.19
CA GLY A 197 2.46 -3.00 -8.10
C GLY A 197 3.90 -3.16 -8.61
N ARG A 198 4.15 -4.14 -9.48
CA ARG A 198 5.47 -4.33 -10.11
C ARG A 198 5.90 -3.08 -10.90
N LYS A 199 4.98 -2.45 -11.64
CA LYS A 199 5.26 -1.23 -12.39
C LYS A 199 5.69 -0.09 -11.49
N ILE A 200 5.07 0.08 -10.32
CA ILE A 200 5.47 1.08 -9.33
C ILE A 200 6.90 0.82 -8.84
N GLU A 201 7.23 -0.42 -8.50
CA GLU A 201 8.59 -0.76 -8.03
C GLU A 201 9.65 -0.60 -9.13
N GLU A 202 9.33 -0.89 -10.39
CA GLU A 202 10.20 -0.61 -11.54
C GLU A 202 10.45 0.90 -11.70
N LEU A 203 9.41 1.73 -11.61
CA LEU A 203 9.54 3.19 -11.69
C LEU A 203 10.38 3.75 -10.54
N LYS A 204 10.20 3.28 -9.31
CA LYS A 204 11.01 3.68 -8.15
C LYS A 204 12.48 3.29 -8.35
N ARG A 205 12.75 2.07 -8.83
CA ARG A 205 14.10 1.59 -9.14
C ARG A 205 14.73 2.42 -10.26
N PHE A 206 13.97 2.72 -11.31
CA PHE A 206 14.41 3.58 -12.40
C PHE A 206 14.76 4.98 -11.88
N LYS A 207 13.87 5.62 -11.09
CA LYS A 207 14.15 6.92 -10.46
C LYS A 207 15.45 6.89 -9.67
N LYS A 208 15.64 5.87 -8.82
CA LYS A 208 16.87 5.70 -8.03
C LYS A 208 18.10 5.63 -8.92
N GLY A 209 18.06 4.81 -9.98
CA GLY A 209 19.16 4.70 -10.94
C GLY A 209 19.45 6.00 -11.69
N CYS A 210 18.42 6.82 -12.00
CA CYS A 210 18.60 8.15 -12.57
C CYS A 210 19.26 9.11 -11.57
N LEU A 211 18.84 9.12 -10.30
CA LEU A 211 19.47 9.93 -9.25
C LEU A 211 20.95 9.59 -9.12
N GLU A 212 21.31 8.30 -9.07
CA GLU A 212 22.71 7.85 -8.96
C GLU A 212 23.59 8.25 -10.14
N LYS A 213 23.00 8.45 -11.34
CA LYS A 213 23.73 8.80 -12.58
C LYS A 213 23.67 10.28 -12.92
N MET A 214 22.63 10.99 -12.52
CA MET A 214 22.42 12.40 -12.84
C MET A 214 22.89 13.36 -11.75
N PHE A 215 23.40 12.83 -10.62
CA PHE A 215 24.10 13.60 -9.60
C PHE A 215 25.54 13.09 -9.47
N PRO A 216 26.53 13.99 -9.27
CA PRO A 216 27.93 13.59 -9.13
C PRO A 216 28.15 12.74 -7.88
N ARG A 217 28.93 11.68 -8.01
CA ARG A 217 29.42 10.91 -6.86
C ARG A 217 30.52 11.69 -6.13
N LYS A 218 30.83 11.28 -4.90
CA LYS A 218 31.90 11.87 -4.12
C LYS A 218 33.21 11.88 -4.93
N GLY A 219 33.82 13.05 -5.06
CA GLY A 219 35.05 13.27 -5.82
C GLY A 219 34.86 13.52 -7.32
N GLN A 220 33.68 13.37 -7.87
CA GLN A 220 33.38 13.76 -9.26
C GLN A 220 32.98 15.22 -9.34
N LYS A 221 33.31 15.87 -10.46
CA LYS A 221 32.95 17.26 -10.74
C LYS A 221 31.59 17.38 -11.46
N VAL A 222 31.24 16.38 -12.27
CA VAL A 222 30.02 16.32 -13.07
C VAL A 222 29.37 14.94 -12.95
N PRO A 223 28.07 14.80 -13.20
CA PRO A 223 27.39 13.52 -13.18
C PRO A 223 27.74 12.63 -14.39
N GLU A 224 27.49 11.33 -14.28
CA GLU A 224 27.67 10.36 -15.38
C GLU A 224 26.72 10.62 -16.56
N LYS A 225 25.48 11.01 -16.26
CA LYS A 225 24.45 11.35 -17.23
C LYS A 225 23.99 12.77 -17.04
N ARG A 226 23.86 13.50 -18.15
CA ARG A 226 23.56 14.93 -18.17
C ARG A 226 22.64 15.24 -19.33
N PHE A 227 21.86 16.29 -19.22
CA PHE A 227 21.09 16.81 -20.36
C PHE A 227 22.02 17.39 -21.42
N PRO A 228 21.66 17.29 -22.72
CA PRO A 228 22.44 17.92 -23.81
C PRO A 228 22.54 19.43 -23.60
N GLY A 229 23.70 20.00 -23.96
CA GLY A 229 23.93 21.44 -23.91
C GLY A 229 24.62 21.96 -22.66
N PHE A 230 24.73 21.16 -21.60
CA PHE A 230 25.44 21.53 -20.38
C PHE A 230 26.83 20.87 -20.35
N THR A 231 27.90 21.68 -20.34
CA THR A 231 29.29 21.20 -20.38
C THR A 231 30.12 21.60 -19.17
N ASP A 232 29.72 22.66 -18.47
CA ASP A 232 30.48 23.23 -17.36
C ASP A 232 30.55 22.35 -16.14
N ASP A 233 31.64 22.41 -15.39
CA ASP A 233 31.79 21.73 -14.11
C ASP A 233 30.72 22.23 -13.12
N TRP A 234 30.17 21.31 -12.32
CA TRP A 234 29.31 21.70 -11.21
C TRP A 234 30.12 22.31 -10.07
N GLU A 235 29.64 23.41 -9.54
CA GLU A 235 30.28 24.12 -8.43
C GLU A 235 30.07 23.41 -7.10
N GLN A 236 31.11 23.37 -6.26
CA GLN A 236 30.94 22.91 -4.88
C GLN A 236 30.40 24.05 -4.03
N ARG A 237 29.21 23.86 -3.47
CA ARG A 237 28.54 24.89 -2.66
C ARG A 237 28.03 24.29 -1.35
N LYS A 238 28.07 25.07 -0.29
CA LYS A 238 27.40 24.71 0.97
C LYS A 238 25.89 24.75 0.76
N LEU A 239 25.17 23.87 1.43
CA LEU A 239 23.71 23.83 1.34
C LEU A 239 23.07 25.19 1.66
N THR A 240 23.61 25.91 2.65
CA THR A 240 23.16 27.24 3.05
C THR A 240 23.42 28.36 2.03
N GLU A 241 24.16 28.10 0.95
CA GLU A 241 24.43 29.10 -0.10
C GLU A 241 23.36 29.12 -1.20
N PHE A 242 22.52 28.10 -1.26
CA PHE A 242 21.46 28.00 -2.28
C PHE A 242 20.09 27.59 -1.70
N VAL A 243 19.98 27.43 -0.37
CA VAL A 243 18.70 27.23 0.32
C VAL A 243 18.63 28.07 1.59
N GLU A 244 17.42 28.47 1.96
CA GLU A 244 17.09 29.09 3.23
C GLU A 244 16.40 28.07 4.14
N PHE A 245 16.72 28.13 5.43
CA PHE A 245 16.11 27.28 6.45
C PHE A 245 15.13 28.09 7.30
N PHE A 246 13.98 27.48 7.61
CA PHE A 246 13.07 28.02 8.62
C PHE A 246 12.69 26.98 9.66
N SER A 247 12.47 27.46 10.88
CA SER A 247 12.25 26.61 12.04
C SER A 247 10.76 26.31 12.25
N GLY A 248 10.48 25.17 12.88
CA GLY A 248 9.14 24.78 13.25
C GLY A 248 8.67 25.34 14.59
N LEU A 249 7.35 25.29 14.78
CA LEU A 249 6.65 25.70 15.99
C LEU A 249 6.91 24.74 17.14
N THR A 250 7.28 25.28 18.30
CA THR A 250 7.23 24.57 19.59
C THR A 250 5.89 24.86 20.26
N TYR A 251 5.16 23.82 20.62
CA TYR A 251 3.86 23.91 21.28
C TYR A 251 3.75 22.87 22.40
N THR A 252 2.80 23.07 23.31
CA THR A 252 2.50 22.17 24.42
C THR A 252 1.20 21.43 24.19
N PRO A 253 0.91 20.33 24.93
CA PRO A 253 -0.39 19.66 24.84
C PRO A 253 -1.59 20.57 25.11
N ASN A 254 -1.42 21.62 25.90
CA ASN A 254 -2.48 22.58 26.22
C ASN A 254 -2.84 23.50 25.03
N ASP A 255 -1.95 23.61 24.06
CA ASP A 255 -2.16 24.44 22.85
C ASP A 255 -2.95 23.68 21.77
N VAL A 256 -3.12 22.36 21.94
CA VAL A 256 -3.79 21.50 20.96
C VAL A 256 -5.30 21.72 21.01
N GLN A 257 -5.91 21.86 19.83
CA GLN A 257 -7.34 22.09 19.62
C GLN A 257 -7.88 21.18 18.51
N GLU A 258 -9.21 21.06 18.41
CA GLU A 258 -9.85 20.32 17.30
C GLU A 258 -9.67 21.01 15.95
N ASN A 259 -9.58 22.34 15.95
CA ASN A 259 -9.42 23.18 14.77
C ASN A 259 -8.42 24.30 15.07
N GLY A 260 -7.76 24.84 14.04
CA GLY A 260 -6.78 25.92 14.21
C GLY A 260 -5.70 25.88 13.14
N THR A 261 -4.44 26.12 13.56
CA THR A 261 -3.29 26.01 12.69
C THR A 261 -2.80 24.57 12.65
N LEU A 262 -2.73 23.99 11.46
CA LEU A 262 -2.18 22.64 11.25
C LEU A 262 -0.66 22.63 11.48
N VAL A 263 -0.18 21.68 12.28
CA VAL A 263 1.25 21.47 12.53
C VAL A 263 1.72 20.22 11.83
N LEU A 264 2.51 20.37 10.77
CA LEU A 264 3.12 19.24 10.06
C LEU A 264 4.21 18.60 10.90
N ARG A 265 4.11 17.27 11.07
CA ARG A 265 5.04 16.44 11.84
C ARG A 265 5.58 15.32 10.97
N SER A 266 6.46 14.48 11.50
CA SER A 266 6.99 13.32 10.79
C SER A 266 5.93 12.32 10.31
N SER A 267 4.77 12.25 11.00
CA SER A 267 3.60 11.46 10.61
C SER A 267 2.95 11.96 9.31
N ASN A 268 3.04 13.26 9.04
CA ASN A 268 2.47 13.88 7.84
C ASN A 268 3.40 13.79 6.62
N VAL A 269 4.57 13.16 6.74
CA VAL A 269 5.52 12.97 5.61
C VAL A 269 5.55 11.51 5.22
N SER A 270 5.17 11.16 4.00
CA SER A 270 5.20 9.80 3.49
C SER A 270 5.52 9.75 2.00
N ASN A 271 6.50 8.93 1.61
CA ASN A 271 6.91 8.73 0.21
C ASN A 271 7.23 10.05 -0.55
N GLY A 272 7.83 11.03 0.13
CA GLY A 272 8.16 12.33 -0.47
C GLY A 272 6.96 13.28 -0.62
N GLU A 273 5.81 12.94 -0.04
CA GLU A 273 4.59 13.76 -0.09
C GLU A 273 4.07 14.08 1.32
N VAL A 274 3.38 15.21 1.42
CA VAL A 274 2.60 15.53 2.61
C VAL A 274 1.29 14.74 2.56
N VAL A 275 1.01 14.00 3.64
CA VAL A 275 -0.17 13.14 3.77
C VAL A 275 -1.05 13.58 4.93
N ASP A 276 -2.34 13.35 4.78
CA ASP A 276 -3.34 13.56 5.82
C ASP A 276 -3.31 12.36 6.79
N ALA A 277 -2.46 12.47 7.82
CA ALA A 277 -2.27 11.39 8.80
C ALA A 277 -1.92 12.00 10.17
N ASP A 278 -2.64 11.60 11.20
CA ASP A 278 -2.40 11.99 12.60
C ASP A 278 -2.24 13.53 12.77
N ASN A 279 -3.16 14.28 12.18
CA ASN A 279 -3.11 15.73 12.16
C ASN A 279 -3.25 16.33 13.56
N VAL A 280 -2.41 17.33 13.84
CA VAL A 280 -2.49 18.12 15.06
C VAL A 280 -2.75 19.57 14.69
N TYR A 281 -3.76 20.14 15.31
CA TYR A 281 -4.10 21.55 15.20
C TYR A 281 -3.82 22.25 16.52
N VAL A 282 -3.31 23.47 16.44
CA VAL A 282 -3.01 24.29 17.61
C VAL A 282 -3.75 25.63 17.55
N ASN A 283 -3.89 26.27 18.72
CA ASN A 283 -4.42 27.61 18.84
C ASN A 283 -3.60 28.57 17.95
N PRO A 284 -4.22 29.28 16.99
CA PRO A 284 -3.51 30.23 16.14
C PRO A 284 -2.74 31.31 16.89
N GLN A 285 -3.16 31.66 18.13
CA GLN A 285 -2.52 32.72 18.94
C GLN A 285 -1.12 32.32 19.47
N VAL A 286 -0.79 30.99 19.53
CA VAL A 286 0.55 30.53 19.97
C VAL A 286 1.51 30.40 18.80
N VAL A 287 1.05 30.60 17.58
CA VAL A 287 1.84 30.41 16.36
C VAL A 287 2.79 31.58 16.17
N ASN A 288 4.07 31.31 16.31
CA ASN A 288 5.18 32.25 16.12
C ASN A 288 6.15 31.84 15.01
N SER A 289 5.77 30.88 14.19
CA SER A 289 6.54 30.36 13.05
C SER A 289 5.87 30.69 11.72
N GLU A 290 6.65 30.67 10.62
CA GLU A 290 6.12 30.97 9.30
C GLU A 290 5.19 29.86 8.79
N ASN A 291 4.14 30.27 8.06
CA ASN A 291 3.35 29.34 7.27
C ASN A 291 4.19 28.74 6.12
N VAL A 292 3.95 27.47 5.85
CA VAL A 292 4.55 26.81 4.67
C VAL A 292 4.03 27.45 3.38
N LYS A 293 4.87 27.49 2.37
CA LYS A 293 4.57 28.01 1.02
C LYS A 293 4.71 26.89 -0.01
N VAL A 294 4.03 27.04 -1.14
CA VAL A 294 4.23 26.11 -2.27
C VAL A 294 5.70 26.17 -2.70
N GLY A 295 6.31 25.01 -2.85
CA GLY A 295 7.72 24.85 -3.14
C GLY A 295 8.60 24.59 -1.92
N ASP A 296 8.17 24.93 -0.70
CA ASP A 296 8.91 24.60 0.51
C ASP A 296 9.07 23.06 0.65
N ILE A 297 10.22 22.63 1.18
CA ILE A 297 10.47 21.22 1.49
C ILE A 297 10.56 21.07 3.01
N VAL A 298 9.73 20.21 3.56
CA VAL A 298 9.71 19.93 5.01
C VAL A 298 10.51 18.69 5.31
N VAL A 299 11.46 18.76 6.21
CA VAL A 299 12.42 17.68 6.53
C VAL A 299 12.33 17.30 7.99
N VAL A 300 12.28 16.00 8.27
CA VAL A 300 12.34 15.47 9.65
C VAL A 300 13.77 15.58 10.17
N VAL A 301 13.97 16.37 11.19
CA VAL A 301 15.31 16.61 11.78
C VAL A 301 15.50 15.96 13.14
N ARG A 302 14.42 15.57 13.82
CA ARG A 302 14.47 14.86 15.09
C ARG A 302 13.36 13.83 15.17
N ASN A 303 13.71 12.60 15.53
CA ASN A 303 12.74 11.51 15.73
C ASN A 303 13.32 10.43 16.64
N GLY A 304 12.47 9.66 17.32
CA GLY A 304 12.89 8.47 18.08
C GLY A 304 13.50 7.37 17.21
N SER A 305 13.05 7.26 15.95
CA SER A 305 13.64 6.34 14.97
C SER A 305 14.64 7.06 14.08
N ARG A 306 15.88 6.54 14.05
CA ARG A 306 16.97 7.05 13.21
C ARG A 306 16.64 7.03 11.72
N SER A 307 15.90 6.02 11.27
CA SER A 307 15.52 5.84 9.87
C SER A 307 14.53 6.90 9.34
N LEU A 308 13.96 7.71 10.22
CA LEU A 308 13.06 8.80 9.84
C LEU A 308 13.78 10.15 9.67
N ILE A 309 15.01 10.28 10.16
CA ILE A 309 15.79 11.51 10.01
C ILE A 309 16.18 11.69 8.54
N GLY A 310 15.98 12.90 8.02
CA GLY A 310 16.20 13.23 6.62
C GLY A 310 14.99 12.94 5.71
N LYS A 311 13.97 12.23 6.22
CA LYS A 311 12.71 12.04 5.50
C LYS A 311 12.07 13.41 5.22
N HIS A 312 11.67 13.64 3.98
CA HIS A 312 11.21 14.95 3.54
C HIS A 312 10.02 14.86 2.59
N ALA A 313 9.34 15.98 2.40
CA ALA A 313 8.27 16.15 1.42
C ALA A 313 8.23 17.60 0.93
N GLN A 314 7.93 17.79 -0.36
CA GLN A 314 7.71 19.11 -0.94
C GLN A 314 6.24 19.52 -0.80
N ILE A 315 6.01 20.78 -0.44
CA ILE A 315 4.68 21.41 -0.40
C ILE A 315 4.26 21.71 -1.85
N LYS A 316 3.36 20.90 -2.40
CA LYS A 316 2.93 20.98 -3.81
C LYS A 316 1.68 21.83 -4.03
N ALA A 317 0.91 22.13 -2.96
CA ALA A 317 -0.31 22.89 -3.03
C ALA A 317 -0.37 23.93 -1.91
N PHE A 318 -1.15 24.98 -2.09
CA PHE A 318 -1.39 25.98 -1.04
C PHE A 318 -2.05 25.33 0.18
N MET A 319 -1.44 25.50 1.34
CA MET A 319 -1.90 25.00 2.64
C MET A 319 -2.08 26.19 3.59
N PRO A 320 -3.30 26.73 3.71
CA PRO A 320 -3.55 27.85 4.61
C PRO A 320 -3.37 27.43 6.07
N ASN A 321 -2.96 28.39 6.93
CA ASN A 321 -2.82 28.17 8.38
C ASN A 321 -2.05 26.88 8.72
N THR A 322 -0.92 26.66 8.04
CA THR A 322 -0.12 25.44 8.21
C THR A 322 1.33 25.79 8.48
N VAL A 323 1.87 25.25 9.56
CA VAL A 323 3.26 25.40 9.98
C VAL A 323 3.91 24.03 10.15
N ILE A 324 5.23 23.98 10.32
CA ILE A 324 5.96 22.76 10.68
C ILE A 324 6.19 22.71 12.19
N GLY A 325 6.26 21.50 12.77
CA GLY A 325 6.56 21.31 14.20
C GLY A 325 8.07 21.40 14.50
N ALA A 326 8.43 21.59 15.76
CA ALA A 326 9.82 21.77 16.22
C ALA A 326 10.79 20.62 15.88
N PHE A 327 10.28 19.45 15.52
CA PHE A 327 11.10 18.29 15.09
C PHE A 327 11.28 18.23 13.57
N MET A 328 10.82 19.27 12.89
CA MET A 328 10.96 19.49 11.46
C MET A 328 11.82 20.72 11.19
N THR A 329 12.42 20.81 10.02
CA THR A 329 12.94 22.05 9.46
C THR A 329 12.38 22.25 8.07
N GLY A 330 12.11 23.48 7.70
CA GLY A 330 11.73 23.83 6.34
C GLY A 330 12.93 24.29 5.54
N ILE A 331 12.93 23.93 4.28
CA ILE A 331 13.92 24.32 3.27
C ILE A 331 13.19 25.08 2.17
N ARG A 332 13.66 26.26 1.84
CA ARG A 332 13.19 27.11 0.75
C ARG A 332 14.35 27.37 -0.23
N SER A 333 14.12 27.24 -1.50
CA SER A 333 15.14 27.50 -2.52
C SER A 333 14.57 28.12 -3.79
N GLU A 334 15.41 28.71 -4.61
CA GLU A 334 15.04 29.26 -5.92
C GLU A 334 14.61 28.13 -6.89
N CYS A 335 15.22 26.93 -6.75
CA CYS A 335 14.88 25.75 -7.54
C CYS A 335 14.39 24.58 -6.65
N PRO A 336 13.16 24.66 -6.09
CA PRO A 336 12.69 23.70 -5.11
C PRO A 336 12.60 22.27 -5.67
N LYS A 337 12.29 22.08 -6.96
CA LYS A 337 12.23 20.78 -7.61
C LYS A 337 13.61 20.10 -7.67
N PHE A 338 14.66 20.86 -8.01
CA PHE A 338 16.04 20.38 -7.99
C PHE A 338 16.48 20.05 -6.56
N THR A 339 16.20 20.94 -5.63
CA THR A 339 16.53 20.72 -4.20
C THR A 339 15.85 19.47 -3.69
N ASN A 340 14.57 19.24 -3.99
CA ASN A 340 13.87 18.01 -3.63
C ASN A 340 14.53 16.76 -4.27
N ALA A 341 14.97 16.84 -5.54
CA ALA A 341 15.71 15.75 -6.18
C ALA A 341 17.06 15.50 -5.50
N LEU A 342 17.81 16.55 -5.14
CA LEU A 342 19.08 16.47 -4.41
C LEU A 342 18.91 15.77 -3.07
N LEU A 343 17.87 16.10 -2.29
CA LEU A 343 17.57 15.47 -1.01
C LEU A 343 17.17 13.99 -1.14
N ASN A 344 16.78 13.52 -2.33
CA ASN A 344 16.51 12.10 -2.62
C ASN A 344 17.75 11.32 -3.07
N THR A 345 18.94 11.92 -3.14
CA THR A 345 20.19 11.25 -3.53
C THR A 345 20.80 10.47 -2.36
N SER A 346 21.53 9.40 -2.68
CA SER A 346 22.36 8.69 -1.69
C SER A 346 23.40 9.60 -1.06
N ARG A 347 23.86 10.64 -1.78
CA ARG A 347 24.80 11.63 -1.27
C ARG A 347 24.22 12.42 -0.09
N PHE A 348 22.95 12.80 -0.14
CA PHE A 348 22.29 13.46 1.01
C PHE A 348 22.13 12.50 2.19
N GLU A 349 21.74 11.24 1.93
CA GLU A 349 21.65 10.21 2.97
C GLU A 349 23.01 9.99 3.67
N GLU A 350 24.11 9.96 2.92
CA GLU A 350 25.48 9.88 3.45
C GLU A 350 25.80 11.09 4.33
N GLU A 351 25.49 12.32 3.90
CA GLU A 351 25.70 13.53 4.67
C GLU A 351 24.90 13.52 5.98
N ILE A 352 23.62 13.09 5.94
CA ILE A 352 22.82 12.86 7.14
C ILE A 352 23.52 11.87 8.08
N ALA A 353 23.94 10.72 7.55
CA ALA A 353 24.56 9.66 8.35
C ALA A 353 25.90 10.09 8.97
N MET A 354 26.74 10.83 8.24
CA MET A 354 28.04 11.33 8.72
C MET A 354 27.88 12.41 9.80
N ASN A 355 26.89 13.28 9.67
CA ASN A 355 26.66 14.39 10.59
C ASN A 355 25.84 13.98 11.82
N MET A 356 25.15 12.86 11.76
CA MET A 356 24.32 12.37 12.87
C MET A 356 25.19 11.70 13.94
N GLY A 357 25.17 12.22 15.18
CA GLY A 357 25.90 11.65 16.32
C GLY A 357 25.41 10.22 16.68
N ALA A 358 26.24 9.52 17.44
CA ALA A 358 25.95 8.13 17.86
C ALA A 358 24.77 8.03 18.86
N THR A 359 24.53 9.06 19.65
CA THR A 359 23.64 9.05 20.82
C THR A 359 22.33 9.80 20.61
N ILE A 360 22.25 10.76 19.69
CA ILE A 360 21.05 11.59 19.49
C ILE A 360 20.61 11.52 18.05
N ASN A 361 19.38 11.08 17.82
CA ASN A 361 18.75 11.04 16.50
C ASN A 361 18.26 12.44 16.13
N GLN A 362 19.17 13.33 15.79
CA GLN A 362 18.88 14.73 15.43
C GLN A 362 19.92 15.27 14.45
N ILE A 363 19.47 16.05 13.47
CA ILE A 363 20.29 16.94 12.63
C ILE A 363 19.93 18.39 13.01
N THR A 364 20.94 19.20 13.27
CA THR A 364 20.80 20.62 13.62
C THR A 364 21.05 21.52 12.39
N GLY A 365 20.63 22.78 12.47
CA GLY A 365 20.96 23.78 11.44
C GLY A 365 22.47 23.94 11.20
N TYR A 366 23.28 23.83 12.26
CA TYR A 366 24.73 23.82 12.16
C TYR A 366 25.28 22.63 11.37
N MET A 367 24.65 21.44 11.49
CA MET A 367 25.06 20.28 10.70
C MET A 367 24.69 20.46 9.22
N PHE A 368 23.52 21.01 8.94
CA PHE A 368 23.13 21.36 7.55
C PHE A 368 24.09 22.40 6.93
N SER A 369 24.57 23.38 7.70
CA SER A 369 25.51 24.41 7.19
C SER A 369 26.88 23.86 6.82
N LYS A 370 27.22 22.64 7.26
CA LYS A 370 28.47 21.95 6.89
C LYS A 370 28.34 21.03 5.67
N MET A 371 27.10 20.73 5.25
CA MET A 371 26.88 19.87 4.10
C MET A 371 27.23 20.60 2.81
N GLU A 372 28.01 19.95 1.97
CA GLU A 372 28.43 20.48 0.68
C GLU A 372 28.01 19.56 -0.46
N PHE A 373 27.48 20.17 -1.50
CA PHE A 373 27.01 19.49 -2.69
C PHE A 373 27.58 20.10 -3.95
N LYS A 374 27.67 19.31 -5.00
CA LYS A 374 27.90 19.80 -6.34
C LYS A 374 26.57 20.31 -6.93
N VAL A 375 26.57 21.53 -7.44
CA VAL A 375 25.37 22.22 -7.92
C VAL A 375 25.66 22.78 -9.30
N PRO A 376 24.81 22.52 -10.31
CA PRO A 376 24.97 23.07 -11.66
C PRO A 376 24.43 24.50 -11.76
N CYS A 377 24.54 25.11 -12.94
CA CYS A 377 23.88 26.37 -13.24
C CYS A 377 22.35 26.24 -13.08
N LEU A 378 21.70 27.40 -12.93
CA LEU A 378 20.27 27.47 -12.62
C LEU A 378 19.38 26.79 -13.67
N ASP A 379 19.74 26.89 -14.95
CA ASP A 379 18.94 26.31 -16.03
C ASP A 379 19.02 24.77 -16.03
N GLU A 380 20.20 24.21 -15.77
CA GLU A 380 20.32 22.74 -15.58
C GLU A 380 19.61 22.25 -14.32
N GLN A 381 19.63 23.05 -13.22
CA GLN A 381 18.83 22.75 -12.03
C GLN A 381 17.33 22.64 -12.37
N LYS A 382 16.80 23.55 -13.18
CA LYS A 382 15.39 23.52 -13.61
C LYS A 382 15.07 22.25 -14.39
N GLU A 383 15.89 21.90 -15.38
CA GLU A 383 15.67 20.69 -16.19
C GLU A 383 15.74 19.41 -15.37
N ILE A 384 16.74 19.28 -14.48
CA ILE A 384 16.85 18.14 -13.57
C ILE A 384 15.64 18.09 -12.63
N GLY A 385 15.26 19.22 -12.05
CA GLY A 385 14.12 19.33 -11.15
C GLY A 385 12.81 18.90 -11.80
N GLU A 386 12.53 19.38 -13.02
CA GLU A 386 11.35 19.00 -13.79
C GLU A 386 11.33 17.52 -14.16
N TYR A 387 12.46 16.95 -14.54
CA TYR A 387 12.57 15.54 -14.86
C TYR A 387 12.19 14.66 -13.67
N PHE A 388 12.75 14.92 -12.49
CA PHE A 388 12.45 14.13 -11.29
C PHE A 388 11.05 14.38 -10.74
N GLU A 389 10.52 15.60 -10.82
CA GLU A 389 9.12 15.88 -10.48
C GLU A 389 8.15 15.10 -11.36
N ASN A 390 8.41 15.03 -12.68
CA ASN A 390 7.60 14.24 -13.62
C ASN A 390 7.64 12.75 -13.28
N LEU A 391 8.79 12.20 -12.87
CA LEU A 391 8.90 10.80 -12.40
C LEU A 391 8.11 10.59 -11.11
N ASP A 392 8.19 11.50 -10.15
CA ASP A 392 7.42 11.42 -8.90
C ASP A 392 5.92 11.51 -9.17
N HIS A 393 5.50 12.40 -10.06
CA HIS A 393 4.11 12.49 -10.46
C HIS A 393 3.61 11.18 -11.09
N LEU A 394 4.41 10.57 -11.99
CA LEU A 394 4.07 9.29 -12.61
C LEU A 394 3.95 8.17 -11.57
N ILE A 395 4.88 8.08 -10.61
CA ILE A 395 4.81 7.11 -9.50
C ILE A 395 3.52 7.31 -8.70
N THR A 396 3.20 8.55 -8.33
CA THR A 396 1.99 8.89 -7.58
C THR A 396 0.71 8.51 -8.33
N LEU A 397 0.63 8.77 -9.64
CA LEU A 397 -0.50 8.36 -10.48
C LEU A 397 -0.68 6.83 -10.49
N HIS A 398 0.43 6.08 -10.64
CA HIS A 398 0.38 4.62 -10.60
C HIS A 398 -0.03 4.09 -9.23
N GLN A 399 0.38 4.72 -8.13
CA GLN A 399 -0.03 4.37 -6.77
C GLN A 399 -1.53 4.62 -6.54
N ARG A 400 -2.06 5.77 -6.96
CA ARG A 400 -3.50 6.08 -6.91
C ARG A 400 -4.31 5.06 -7.72
N LYS A 401 -3.84 4.72 -8.92
CA LYS A 401 -4.47 3.69 -9.76
C LYS A 401 -4.49 2.33 -9.05
N LEU A 402 -3.40 1.95 -8.38
CA LEU A 402 -3.33 0.70 -7.60
C LEU A 402 -4.38 0.66 -6.49
N GLU A 403 -4.51 1.73 -5.72
CA GLU A 403 -5.51 1.81 -4.65
C GLU A 403 -6.94 1.77 -5.19
N GLU A 404 -7.19 2.43 -6.33
CA GLU A 404 -8.50 2.36 -6.99
C GLU A 404 -8.81 0.94 -7.48
N MET A 405 -7.84 0.23 -8.08
CA MET A 405 -8.00 -1.16 -8.50
C MET A 405 -8.30 -2.09 -7.31
N LYS A 406 -7.66 -1.88 -6.15
CA LYS A 406 -7.94 -2.62 -4.91
C LYS A 406 -9.38 -2.37 -4.42
N LYS A 407 -9.84 -1.11 -4.45
CA LYS A 407 -11.24 -0.75 -4.11
C LYS A 407 -12.23 -1.40 -5.06
N GLN A 408 -11.95 -1.37 -6.37
CA GLN A 408 -12.77 -2.03 -7.39
C GLN A 408 -12.85 -3.54 -7.18
N LYS A 409 -11.71 -4.21 -6.88
CA LYS A 409 -11.72 -5.64 -6.53
C LYS A 409 -12.62 -5.92 -5.33
N LYS A 410 -12.51 -5.12 -4.25
CA LYS A 410 -13.37 -5.27 -3.06
C LYS A 410 -14.85 -5.15 -3.40
N ALA A 411 -15.22 -4.18 -4.25
CA ALA A 411 -16.59 -4.01 -4.71
C ALA A 411 -17.06 -5.20 -5.59
N LEU A 412 -16.21 -5.70 -6.49
CA LEU A 412 -16.48 -6.89 -7.30
C LEU A 412 -16.69 -8.13 -6.44
N MET A 413 -15.84 -8.37 -5.45
CA MET A 413 -16.00 -9.46 -4.48
C MET A 413 -17.37 -9.37 -3.80
N GLN A 414 -17.76 -8.18 -3.34
CA GLN A 414 -19.05 -7.97 -2.70
C GLN A 414 -20.23 -8.34 -3.63
N LEU A 415 -20.16 -7.96 -4.90
CA LEU A 415 -21.24 -8.18 -5.87
C LEU A 415 -21.32 -9.65 -6.34
N LEU A 416 -20.17 -10.27 -6.57
CA LEU A 416 -20.08 -11.61 -7.15
C LEU A 416 -20.23 -12.72 -6.10
N LEU A 417 -19.58 -12.57 -4.93
CA LEU A 417 -19.58 -13.59 -3.88
C LEU A 417 -20.89 -13.61 -3.05
N THR A 418 -21.72 -12.57 -3.17
CA THR A 418 -23.08 -12.55 -2.62
C THR A 418 -24.13 -12.93 -3.67
N GLY A 419 -23.74 -13.05 -4.95
CA GLY A 419 -24.66 -13.32 -6.05
C GLY A 419 -25.57 -12.15 -6.41
N ILE A 420 -25.31 -10.93 -5.90
CA ILE A 420 -26.03 -9.71 -6.33
C ILE A 420 -25.89 -9.52 -7.83
N VAL A 421 -24.71 -9.79 -8.35
CA VAL A 421 -24.44 -9.92 -9.79
C VAL A 421 -24.17 -11.39 -10.09
N ARG A 422 -24.92 -11.96 -11.05
CA ARG A 422 -24.80 -13.35 -11.48
C ARG A 422 -23.94 -13.45 -12.74
N VAL A 423 -23.10 -14.47 -12.78
CA VAL A 423 -22.26 -14.76 -13.96
C VAL A 423 -22.85 -15.94 -14.72
N GLN A 424 -23.96 -15.70 -15.44
CA GLN A 424 -24.66 -16.72 -16.21
C GLN A 424 -24.47 -16.46 -17.73
N GLY A 425 -24.08 -17.50 -18.49
CA GLY A 425 -23.86 -17.41 -19.94
C GLY A 425 -22.53 -16.77 -20.35
N ASN A 426 -22.34 -16.53 -21.66
CA ASN A 426 -21.17 -15.88 -22.23
C ASN A 426 -21.22 -14.35 -22.22
N ARG A 427 -22.28 -13.77 -21.66
CA ARG A 427 -22.44 -12.31 -21.54
C ARG A 427 -22.08 -11.87 -20.14
N PHE A 428 -20.81 -11.58 -19.92
CA PHE A 428 -20.42 -10.53 -19.02
C PHE A 428 -20.59 -9.24 -19.84
N CYS A 429 -21.64 -8.48 -19.59
CA CYS A 429 -21.70 -7.12 -20.10
C CYS A 429 -20.58 -6.33 -19.43
N CYS A 430 -19.47 -6.20 -20.13
CA CYS A 430 -18.34 -5.35 -19.77
C CYS A 430 -18.71 -3.89 -19.98
N ASP A 431 -19.68 -3.36 -19.21
CA ASP A 431 -19.97 -1.91 -19.18
C ASP A 431 -18.86 -1.09 -18.48
N PHE A 432 -17.76 -1.74 -18.10
CA PHE A 432 -16.62 -1.05 -17.50
C PHE A 432 -15.51 -0.66 -18.49
N ARG A 433 -15.57 -1.12 -19.76
CA ARG A 433 -14.55 -0.79 -20.77
C ARG A 433 -14.88 0.39 -21.67
N ASP A 434 -16.16 0.75 -21.79
CA ASP A 434 -16.58 1.75 -22.77
C ASP A 434 -16.21 3.19 -22.42
N ASP A 435 -15.97 3.48 -21.14
CA ASP A 435 -15.60 4.86 -20.71
C ASP A 435 -14.11 5.15 -20.94
N GLU A 436 -13.19 4.16 -20.80
CA GLU A 436 -11.77 4.38 -21.09
C GLU A 436 -11.49 4.43 -22.60
N GLU A 437 -12.15 3.61 -23.42
CA GLU A 437 -12.01 3.67 -24.88
C GLU A 437 -12.69 4.91 -25.49
N ARG A 438 -13.79 5.39 -24.92
CA ARG A 438 -14.40 6.67 -25.31
C ARG A 438 -13.50 7.86 -24.99
N ASN A 439 -12.89 7.87 -23.81
CA ASN A 439 -11.96 8.94 -23.42
C ASN A 439 -10.67 8.90 -24.22
N ALA A 440 -10.14 7.71 -24.55
CA ALA A 440 -8.97 7.56 -25.40
C ALA A 440 -9.25 8.00 -26.87
N ARG A 441 -10.43 7.66 -27.41
CA ARG A 441 -10.85 8.09 -28.76
C ARG A 441 -11.13 9.59 -28.84
N ASN A 442 -11.61 10.21 -27.75
CA ASN A 442 -11.82 11.66 -27.71
C ASN A 442 -10.50 12.44 -27.54
N ALA A 443 -9.52 11.87 -26.84
CA ALA A 443 -8.18 12.45 -26.73
C ALA A 443 -7.41 12.43 -28.06
N VAL A 444 -7.57 11.37 -28.86
CA VAL A 444 -6.95 11.26 -30.19
C VAL A 444 -7.63 12.20 -31.21
N LYS A 445 -8.94 12.42 -31.14
CA LYS A 445 -9.64 13.35 -32.03
C LYS A 445 -9.40 14.83 -31.71
N GLY A 446 -8.98 15.16 -30.49
CA GLY A 446 -8.59 16.53 -30.10
C GLY A 446 -7.19 16.97 -30.56
N GLY A 447 -6.34 16.01 -30.98
CA GLY A 447 -4.94 16.26 -31.40
C GLY A 447 -4.75 16.56 -32.89
N GLU A 448 -5.74 16.35 -33.75
CA GLU A 448 -5.59 16.49 -35.22
C GLU A 448 -5.98 17.87 -35.80
N SER A 449 -6.31 18.87 -34.98
CA SER A 449 -6.77 20.16 -35.50
C SER A 449 -5.75 21.29 -35.49
N TYR A 450 -4.45 21.03 -35.23
CA TYR A 450 -3.39 22.02 -35.36
C TYR A 450 -2.26 21.53 -36.27
N GLY A 451 -2.49 21.63 -37.56
CA GLY A 451 -1.43 21.37 -38.52
C GLY A 451 -1.90 21.50 -39.97
N ASN A 452 -2.07 22.72 -40.46
CA ASN A 452 -1.77 23.11 -41.86
C ASN A 452 -2.18 24.57 -42.12
N LYS A 453 -1.26 25.46 -42.04
CA LYS A 453 -1.20 26.70 -42.84
C LYS A 453 0.26 27.09 -42.99
N SER A 454 0.83 26.73 -44.12
CA SER A 454 1.91 27.45 -44.77
C SER A 454 1.29 28.29 -45.90
N PRO A 455 1.87 29.33 -46.39
CA PRO A 455 3.20 29.36 -47.00
C PRO A 455 4.26 30.16 -46.26
#